data_624b155bb9b138a5c2c6ba43793af2b8
#
_entry.id   624b155bb9b138a5c2c6ba43793af2b8
#
_cell.length_a   1.000
_cell.length_b   1.000
_cell.length_c   1.000
_cell.angle_alpha   90.00
_cell.angle_beta   90.00
_cell.angle_gamma   90.00
#
_symmetry.space_group_name_H-M   'P 1'
#
loop_
_entity.id
_entity.type
_entity.pdbx_description
1 polymer ?
#
loop_
_entity_poly.entity_id
_entity_poly.type
_entity_poly.pdbx_seq_one_letter_code
_entity_poly.pdbx_strand_id
1 'polypeptide(L)'
;PAGAAACNIVEASSEKAYVSLQGIGVVMVFNPTTMTKIADIDLNNLKQSDTRVAPAAMIIRDGKLFVGLNQMNAQYMPTRNNIELAMIDVKTDKVEKHIVNTTLGLCFATRPIDPGSIFMDENKDIYINCIGSFGFIPGLNGGIVRIKNGSTDIDPDYYIRLDKTEVVGLTTKYANFLSTIFYADNGKAYAYANSFGLDPDGLKNPYVSLTNIPVVIDLKQKTVAVIKGMEISNPQGIAIGRHKNLIVFGSANKKANGFYTYNPDTKEVVGPVVQVKGNPSFFHSFEK
;
A
#
# COMPACT_ATOMS: atom_id res chain seq x y z
N PRO A 1 -2.29 -20.92 12.00
CA PRO A 1 -3.56 -21.66 11.81
C PRO A 1 -3.91 -21.80 10.31
N ALA A 2 -4.69 -22.83 9.96
CA ALA A 2 -5.16 -23.01 8.60
C ALA A 2 -5.99 -21.79 8.14
N GLY A 3 -5.80 -21.34 6.90
CA GLY A 3 -6.51 -20.17 6.36
C GLY A 3 -6.12 -18.82 6.92
N ALA A 4 -5.07 -18.71 7.71
CA ALA A 4 -4.66 -17.48 8.39
C ALA A 4 -4.30 -16.34 7.42
N ALA A 5 -3.65 -16.64 6.29
CA ALA A 5 -3.19 -15.65 5.31
C ALA A 5 -2.45 -14.48 6.00
N ALA A 6 -1.27 -14.74 6.55
CA ALA A 6 -0.44 -13.71 7.16
C ALA A 6 0.00 -12.67 6.12
N CYS A 7 -0.13 -11.39 6.42
CA CYS A 7 0.09 -10.30 5.48
C CYS A 7 1.24 -9.37 5.86
N ASN A 8 1.24 -8.88 7.10
CA ASN A 8 2.13 -7.83 7.53
C ASN A 8 2.60 -8.05 8.96
N ILE A 9 3.85 -7.68 9.24
CA ILE A 9 4.46 -7.76 10.57
C ILE A 9 4.95 -6.37 10.96
N VAL A 10 4.67 -5.98 12.22
CA VAL A 10 5.16 -4.74 12.83
C VAL A 10 5.72 -5.04 14.20
N GLU A 11 6.95 -4.63 14.44
CA GLU A 11 7.64 -4.79 15.72
C GLU A 11 7.37 -3.58 16.62
N ALA A 12 6.94 -3.83 17.86
CA ALA A 12 6.79 -2.82 18.91
C ALA A 12 8.00 -2.78 19.83
N SER A 13 8.65 -3.91 20.06
CA SER A 13 9.88 -4.07 20.82
C SER A 13 10.52 -5.42 20.50
N SER A 14 11.74 -5.68 21.01
CA SER A 14 12.39 -7.00 20.93
C SER A 14 11.59 -8.16 21.54
N GLU A 15 10.58 -7.86 22.35
CA GLU A 15 9.75 -8.85 23.03
C GLU A 15 8.30 -8.87 22.53
N LYS A 16 7.89 -7.91 21.69
CA LYS A 16 6.52 -7.77 21.21
C LYS A 16 6.44 -7.34 19.76
N ALA A 17 5.78 -8.13 18.96
CA ALA A 17 5.45 -7.82 17.58
C ALA A 17 4.02 -8.29 17.25
N TYR A 18 3.50 -7.75 16.16
CA TYR A 18 2.15 -8.03 15.66
C TYR A 18 2.22 -8.59 14.25
N VAL A 19 1.39 -9.59 13.95
CA VAL A 19 1.19 -10.07 12.58
C VAL A 19 -0.31 -10.09 12.26
N SER A 20 -0.68 -9.44 11.15
CA SER A 20 -2.06 -9.47 10.66
C SER A 20 -2.36 -10.79 9.95
N LEU A 21 -3.42 -11.46 10.36
CA LEU A 21 -3.90 -12.73 9.83
C LEU A 21 -5.22 -12.48 9.07
N GLN A 22 -5.09 -12.02 7.83
CA GLN A 22 -6.19 -11.52 7.01
C GLN A 22 -7.33 -12.53 6.85
N GLY A 23 -6.98 -13.80 6.64
CA GLY A 23 -7.96 -14.85 6.33
C GLY A 23 -8.90 -15.21 7.48
N ILE A 24 -8.48 -14.96 8.73
CA ILE A 24 -9.23 -15.30 9.95
C ILE A 24 -9.65 -14.07 10.77
N GLY A 25 -9.30 -12.85 10.32
CA GLY A 25 -9.74 -11.61 10.98
C GLY A 25 -9.05 -11.31 12.31
N VAL A 26 -7.80 -11.72 12.47
CA VAL A 26 -7.06 -11.66 13.74
C VAL A 26 -5.75 -10.88 13.55
N VAL A 27 -5.34 -10.16 14.59
CA VAL A 27 -3.95 -9.71 14.75
C VAL A 27 -3.31 -10.57 15.86
N MET A 28 -2.34 -11.38 15.49
CA MET A 28 -1.60 -12.21 16.44
C MET A 28 -0.46 -11.38 17.07
N VAL A 29 -0.37 -11.43 18.39
CA VAL A 29 0.73 -10.87 19.18
C VAL A 29 1.75 -11.98 19.43
N PHE A 30 3.03 -11.72 19.19
CA PHE A 30 4.09 -12.69 19.43
C PHE A 30 5.38 -12.02 19.90
N ASN A 31 6.25 -12.81 20.54
CA ASN A 31 7.59 -12.38 20.87
C ASN A 31 8.52 -12.67 19.68
N PRO A 32 9.10 -11.63 19.02
CA PRO A 32 9.93 -11.84 17.83
C PRO A 32 11.30 -12.45 18.14
N THR A 33 11.81 -12.31 19.37
CA THR A 33 13.09 -12.90 19.79
C THR A 33 12.96 -14.42 20.03
N THR A 34 11.90 -14.86 20.68
CA THR A 34 11.68 -16.28 21.00
C THR A 34 10.78 -16.99 19.99
N MET A 35 10.16 -16.26 19.06
CA MET A 35 9.19 -16.75 18.11
C MET A 35 7.98 -17.42 18.75
N THR A 36 7.59 -16.99 19.95
CA THR A 36 6.47 -17.56 20.71
C THR A 36 5.24 -16.67 20.60
N LYS A 37 4.08 -17.27 20.38
CA LYS A 37 2.80 -16.58 20.42
C LYS A 37 2.48 -16.10 21.83
N ILE A 38 2.00 -14.86 21.95
CA ILE A 38 1.55 -14.25 23.22
C ILE A 38 0.03 -14.26 23.29
N ALA A 39 -0.65 -13.71 22.26
CA ALA A 39 -2.10 -13.54 22.25
C ALA A 39 -2.66 -13.47 20.82
N ASP A 40 -3.99 -13.51 20.73
CA ASP A 40 -4.74 -13.12 19.54
C ASP A 40 -5.65 -11.93 19.88
N ILE A 41 -5.69 -10.94 18.99
CA ILE A 41 -6.64 -9.83 19.03
C ILE A 41 -7.68 -10.11 17.93
N ASP A 42 -8.87 -10.53 18.34
CA ASP A 42 -9.97 -10.83 17.41
C ASP A 42 -10.64 -9.52 16.96
N LEU A 43 -10.63 -9.29 15.63
CA LEU A 43 -11.24 -8.12 14.99
C LEU A 43 -12.58 -8.45 14.31
N ASN A 44 -13.06 -9.69 14.41
CA ASN A 44 -14.28 -10.12 13.70
C ASN A 44 -15.56 -9.39 14.14
N ASN A 45 -15.57 -8.81 15.34
CA ASN A 45 -16.65 -7.95 15.81
C ASN A 45 -16.74 -6.60 15.07
N LEU A 46 -15.68 -6.22 14.32
CA LEU A 46 -15.64 -4.99 13.51
C LEU A 46 -16.05 -5.24 12.05
N LYS A 47 -16.34 -6.48 11.67
CA LYS A 47 -16.75 -6.80 10.30
C LYS A 47 -18.09 -6.19 9.93
N GLN A 48 -18.26 -5.81 8.69
CA GLN A 48 -19.56 -5.53 8.10
C GLN A 48 -20.34 -6.83 7.88
N SER A 49 -21.66 -6.78 7.82
CA SER A 49 -22.52 -7.97 7.79
C SER A 49 -22.26 -8.92 6.61
N ASP A 50 -21.81 -8.38 5.49
CA ASP A 50 -21.59 -9.09 4.23
C ASP A 50 -20.10 -9.30 3.89
N THR A 51 -19.19 -9.06 4.85
CA THR A 51 -17.74 -9.09 4.61
C THR A 51 -16.97 -9.92 5.62
N ARG A 52 -15.69 -10.13 5.32
CA ARG A 52 -14.64 -10.48 6.29
C ARG A 52 -13.91 -9.18 6.66
N VAL A 53 -13.57 -9.01 7.92
CA VAL A 53 -12.85 -7.80 8.40
C VAL A 53 -11.51 -7.61 7.70
N ALA A 54 -10.80 -8.70 7.42
CA ALA A 54 -9.59 -8.77 6.62
C ALA A 54 -8.50 -7.74 7.02
N PRO A 55 -7.90 -7.87 8.23
CA PRO A 55 -6.79 -7.01 8.65
C PRO A 55 -5.61 -7.13 7.70
N ALA A 56 -5.00 -5.98 7.34
CA ALA A 56 -3.97 -5.90 6.33
C ALA A 56 -2.70 -5.21 6.86
N ALA A 57 -2.15 -4.21 6.16
CA ALA A 57 -0.93 -3.56 6.61
C ALA A 57 -1.17 -2.69 7.86
N MET A 58 -0.13 -2.57 8.67
CA MET A 58 -0.18 -1.98 10.00
C MET A 58 0.98 -1.01 10.22
N ILE A 59 0.79 -0.06 11.13
CA ILE A 59 1.85 0.84 11.59
C ILE A 59 1.63 1.20 13.07
N ILE A 60 2.72 1.41 13.79
CA ILE A 60 2.69 1.90 15.17
C ILE A 60 3.08 3.37 15.21
N ARG A 61 2.26 4.17 15.91
CA ARG A 61 2.55 5.56 16.25
C ARG A 61 2.14 5.84 17.68
N ASP A 62 3.09 6.34 18.49
CA ASP A 62 2.86 6.80 19.87
C ASP A 62 2.10 5.77 20.74
N GLY A 63 2.51 4.49 20.68
CA GLY A 63 1.93 3.40 21.46
C GLY A 63 0.57 2.90 20.95
N LYS A 64 0.14 3.34 19.77
CA LYS A 64 -1.08 2.86 19.09
C LYS A 64 -0.73 2.15 17.80
N LEU A 65 -1.27 0.96 17.62
CA LEU A 65 -1.19 0.17 16.39
C LEU A 65 -2.42 0.47 15.52
N PHE A 66 -2.19 0.98 14.33
CA PHE A 66 -3.22 1.21 13.31
C PHE A 66 -3.20 0.04 12.33
N VAL A 67 -4.33 -0.59 12.13
CA VAL A 67 -4.50 -1.79 11.28
C VAL A 67 -5.52 -1.49 10.19
N GLY A 68 -5.12 -1.54 8.93
CA GLY A 68 -6.07 -1.41 7.80
C GLY A 68 -7.05 -2.58 7.78
N LEU A 69 -8.35 -2.29 7.63
CA LEU A 69 -9.42 -3.27 7.53
C LEU A 69 -10.03 -3.23 6.13
N ASN A 70 -9.83 -4.28 5.35
CA ASN A 70 -10.22 -4.27 3.94
C ASN A 70 -11.70 -4.59 3.69
N GLN A 71 -12.41 -5.14 4.67
CA GLN A 71 -13.85 -5.44 4.57
C GLN A 71 -14.24 -6.12 3.23
N MET A 72 -13.64 -7.28 2.98
CA MET A 72 -13.77 -7.98 1.70
C MET A 72 -14.96 -8.95 1.72
N ASN A 73 -15.69 -8.99 0.62
CA ASN A 73 -16.67 -10.04 0.34
C ASN A 73 -15.99 -11.39 -0.03
N ALA A 74 -16.76 -12.40 -0.40
CA ALA A 74 -16.26 -13.71 -0.79
C ALA A 74 -15.38 -13.69 -2.06
N GLN A 75 -15.50 -12.65 -2.90
CA GLN A 75 -14.71 -12.42 -4.11
C GLN A 75 -13.45 -11.60 -3.86
N TYR A 76 -13.11 -11.33 -2.59
CA TYR A 76 -11.97 -10.50 -2.17
C TYR A 76 -12.05 -9.03 -2.63
N MET A 77 -13.28 -8.52 -2.79
CA MET A 77 -13.54 -7.15 -3.22
C MET A 77 -14.28 -6.38 -2.13
N PRO A 78 -14.06 -5.06 -2.02
CA PRO A 78 -14.86 -4.20 -1.16
C PRO A 78 -16.29 -4.10 -1.73
N THR A 79 -17.24 -3.83 -0.84
CA THR A 79 -18.66 -3.63 -1.21
C THR A 79 -19.11 -2.17 -1.03
N ARG A 80 -18.31 -1.35 -0.36
CA ARG A 80 -18.60 0.05 -0.01
C ARG A 80 -17.38 0.94 -0.12
N ASN A 81 -17.60 2.22 -0.33
CA ASN A 81 -16.55 3.25 -0.27
C ASN A 81 -16.28 3.67 1.19
N ASN A 82 -15.86 2.72 2.01
CA ASN A 82 -15.48 2.96 3.40
C ASN A 82 -13.98 2.76 3.59
N ILE A 83 -13.33 3.73 4.23
CA ILE A 83 -11.96 3.57 4.72
C ILE A 83 -12.08 3.14 6.17
N GLU A 84 -11.56 1.97 6.51
CA GLU A 84 -11.71 1.42 7.85
C GLU A 84 -10.36 0.97 8.42
N LEU A 85 -10.13 1.33 9.70
CA LEU A 85 -8.99 0.85 10.47
C LEU A 85 -9.42 0.46 11.89
N ALA A 86 -8.72 -0.51 12.48
CA ALA A 86 -8.72 -0.71 13.92
C ALA A 86 -7.55 0.05 14.54
N MET A 87 -7.79 0.73 15.66
CA MET A 87 -6.73 1.27 16.51
C MET A 87 -6.65 0.45 17.79
N ILE A 88 -5.46 -0.09 18.05
CA ILE A 88 -5.18 -0.99 19.17
C ILE A 88 -4.15 -0.34 20.07
N ASP A 89 -4.36 -0.37 21.37
CA ASP A 89 -3.36 0.08 22.36
C ASP A 89 -2.27 -0.98 22.49
N VAL A 90 -1.02 -0.58 22.23
CA VAL A 90 0.15 -1.50 22.25
C VAL A 90 0.47 -2.04 23.64
N LYS A 91 0.10 -1.32 24.71
CA LYS A 91 0.36 -1.73 26.10
C LYS A 91 -0.62 -2.82 26.54
N THR A 92 -1.88 -2.70 26.17
CA THR A 92 -2.97 -3.57 26.66
C THR A 92 -3.45 -4.59 25.65
N ASP A 93 -3.05 -4.46 24.38
CA ASP A 93 -3.51 -5.27 23.22
C ASP A 93 -5.03 -5.21 23.02
N LYS A 94 -5.67 -4.11 23.44
CA LYS A 94 -7.12 -3.92 23.29
C LYS A 94 -7.43 -2.99 22.13
N VAL A 95 -8.46 -3.33 21.37
CA VAL A 95 -9.07 -2.43 20.39
C VAL A 95 -9.68 -1.25 21.14
N GLU A 96 -9.19 -0.05 20.88
CA GLU A 96 -9.72 1.19 21.47
C GLU A 96 -10.70 1.90 20.53
N LYS A 97 -10.51 1.74 19.22
CA LYS A 97 -11.30 2.49 18.24
C LYS A 97 -11.47 1.73 16.94
N HIS A 98 -12.67 1.75 16.38
CA HIS A 98 -12.95 1.46 14.99
C HIS A 98 -13.04 2.80 14.24
N ILE A 99 -12.05 3.08 13.40
CA ILE A 99 -11.97 4.30 12.61
C ILE A 99 -12.69 4.02 11.30
N VAL A 100 -13.71 4.82 10.98
CA VAL A 100 -14.49 4.67 9.75
C VAL A 100 -14.67 6.02 9.09
N ASN A 101 -14.32 6.11 7.80
CA ASN A 101 -14.66 7.26 6.96
C ASN A 101 -15.47 6.81 5.75
N THR A 102 -16.65 7.39 5.57
CA THR A 102 -17.60 7.09 4.49
C THR A 102 -17.76 8.23 3.48
N THR A 103 -17.04 9.35 3.67
CA THR A 103 -17.28 10.60 2.94
C THR A 103 -16.28 10.88 1.83
N LEU A 104 -15.06 10.36 1.94
CA LEU A 104 -13.99 10.63 0.97
C LEU A 104 -14.13 9.82 -0.33
N GLY A 105 -15.00 8.82 -0.36
CA GLY A 105 -15.27 8.01 -1.55
C GLY A 105 -14.10 7.10 -1.95
N LEU A 106 -13.34 6.63 -0.97
CA LEU A 106 -12.23 5.70 -1.09
C LEU A 106 -12.50 4.46 -0.24
N CYS A 107 -11.88 3.33 -0.59
CA CYS A 107 -12.05 2.09 0.17
C CYS A 107 -10.84 1.17 0.08
N PHE A 108 -10.89 0.07 0.81
CA PHE A 108 -9.86 -0.96 0.91
C PHE A 108 -8.56 -0.36 1.48
N ALA A 109 -8.60 0.00 2.76
CA ALA A 109 -7.49 0.63 3.46
C ALA A 109 -6.29 -0.31 3.55
N THR A 110 -5.22 0.02 2.88
CA THR A 110 -3.96 -0.70 2.70
C THR A 110 -4.04 -1.90 1.76
N ARG A 111 -2.91 -2.22 1.13
CA ARG A 111 -2.75 -3.42 0.32
C ARG A 111 -2.09 -4.52 1.16
N PRO A 112 -2.70 -5.70 1.31
CA PRO A 112 -2.19 -6.74 2.23
C PRO A 112 -0.75 -7.18 1.98
N ILE A 113 -0.33 -7.23 0.71
CA ILE A 113 1.01 -7.67 0.30
C ILE A 113 2.01 -6.52 0.12
N ASP A 114 1.63 -5.28 0.45
CA ASP A 114 2.47 -4.11 0.38
C ASP A 114 2.57 -3.44 1.76
N PRO A 115 3.63 -3.73 2.53
CA PRO A 115 3.83 -3.09 3.84
C PRO A 115 3.97 -1.56 3.73
N GLY A 116 4.42 -1.04 2.60
CA GLY A 116 4.51 0.39 2.32
C GLY A 116 3.15 1.06 2.09
N SER A 117 2.05 0.30 1.98
CA SER A 117 0.71 0.86 1.78
C SER A 117 0.16 1.64 2.98
N ILE A 118 0.80 1.55 4.13
CA ILE A 118 0.65 2.46 5.27
C ILE A 118 2.04 2.91 5.72
N PHE A 119 2.27 4.19 5.81
CA PHE A 119 3.57 4.75 6.18
C PHE A 119 3.42 6.06 6.95
N MET A 120 4.50 6.52 7.56
CA MET A 120 4.54 7.74 8.36
C MET A 120 5.63 8.66 7.84
N ASP A 121 5.34 9.97 7.76
CA ASP A 121 6.32 10.98 7.41
C ASP A 121 7.09 11.51 8.65
N GLU A 122 8.00 12.45 8.45
CA GLU A 122 8.83 13.06 9.49
C GLU A 122 8.03 13.85 10.53
N ASN A 123 6.81 14.27 10.15
CA ASN A 123 5.87 14.97 11.04
C ASN A 123 5.01 14.00 11.84
N LYS A 124 5.21 12.70 11.68
CA LYS A 124 4.37 11.63 12.23
C LYS A 124 2.94 11.63 11.66
N ASP A 125 2.70 12.21 10.50
CA ASP A 125 1.45 12.02 9.77
C ASP A 125 1.44 10.62 9.18
N ILE A 126 0.37 9.85 9.40
CA ILE A 126 0.22 8.50 8.81
C ILE A 126 -0.53 8.65 7.49
N TYR A 127 0.03 8.09 6.43
CA TYR A 127 -0.59 8.02 5.10
C TYR A 127 -1.00 6.59 4.79
N ILE A 128 -2.15 6.45 4.14
CA ILE A 128 -2.78 5.16 3.84
C ILE A 128 -3.11 5.12 2.36
N ASN A 129 -2.55 4.15 1.65
CA ASN A 129 -2.89 3.83 0.27
C ASN A 129 -4.14 2.95 0.24
N CYS A 130 -5.26 3.54 -0.15
CA CYS A 130 -6.53 2.83 -0.40
C CYS A 130 -6.51 2.31 -1.83
N ILE A 131 -6.73 1.01 -2.04
CA ILE A 131 -6.62 0.40 -3.36
C ILE A 131 -7.94 0.21 -4.08
N GLY A 132 -9.05 0.61 -3.47
CA GLY A 132 -10.37 0.51 -4.07
C GLY A 132 -10.72 -0.93 -4.46
N SER A 133 -11.37 -1.10 -5.58
CA SER A 133 -11.68 -2.41 -6.16
C SER A 133 -10.62 -2.87 -7.17
N PHE A 134 -9.37 -2.40 -7.08
CA PHE A 134 -8.35 -2.59 -8.12
C PHE A 134 -8.78 -2.08 -9.52
N GLY A 135 -9.75 -1.17 -9.57
CA GLY A 135 -10.33 -0.67 -10.80
C GLY A 135 -11.40 -1.55 -11.45
N PHE A 136 -11.76 -2.69 -10.83
CA PHE A 136 -12.74 -3.63 -11.42
C PHE A 136 -14.20 -3.21 -11.21
N ILE A 137 -14.50 -2.51 -10.12
CA ILE A 137 -15.87 -2.08 -9.80
C ILE A 137 -15.94 -0.56 -9.86
N PRO A 138 -16.68 0.01 -10.83
CA PRO A 138 -16.88 1.46 -10.93
C PRO A 138 -17.42 2.05 -9.60
N GLY A 139 -16.89 3.21 -9.21
CA GLY A 139 -17.32 3.89 -8.00
C GLY A 139 -16.65 3.42 -6.70
N LEU A 140 -15.93 2.29 -6.69
CA LEU A 140 -15.09 1.86 -5.58
C LEU A 140 -13.63 2.24 -5.86
N ASN A 141 -13.20 3.40 -5.35
CA ASN A 141 -12.01 4.10 -5.84
C ASN A 141 -10.78 3.91 -4.94
N GLY A 142 -9.61 4.01 -5.58
CA GLY A 142 -8.31 4.04 -4.92
C GLY A 142 -7.76 5.45 -4.73
N GLY A 143 -6.82 5.59 -3.80
CA GLY A 143 -6.17 6.87 -3.50
C GLY A 143 -5.41 6.88 -2.20
N ILE A 144 -4.99 8.05 -1.75
CA ILE A 144 -4.25 8.24 -0.50
C ILE A 144 -5.06 9.10 0.45
N VAL A 145 -5.11 8.71 1.72
CA VAL A 145 -5.64 9.51 2.82
C VAL A 145 -4.59 9.67 3.92
N ARG A 146 -4.87 10.55 4.88
CA ARG A 146 -3.96 10.86 5.99
C ARG A 146 -4.67 10.74 7.33
N ILE A 147 -3.92 10.32 8.36
CA ILE A 147 -4.25 10.57 9.78
C ILE A 147 -3.19 11.53 10.29
N LYS A 148 -3.57 12.78 10.55
CA LYS A 148 -2.68 13.83 11.02
C LYS A 148 -2.06 13.48 12.37
N ASN A 149 -0.82 13.90 12.59
CA ASN A 149 -0.17 13.80 13.89
C ASN A 149 -1.04 14.42 15.00
N GLY A 150 -1.14 13.73 16.14
CA GLY A 150 -2.02 14.12 17.25
C GLY A 150 -3.50 13.75 17.05
N SER A 151 -3.91 13.27 15.86
CA SER A 151 -5.27 12.76 15.59
C SER A 151 -5.28 11.23 15.54
N THR A 152 -6.45 10.64 15.75
CA THR A 152 -6.70 9.22 15.52
C THR A 152 -7.68 8.97 14.37
N ASP A 153 -8.23 10.04 13.78
CA ASP A 153 -9.21 9.96 12.69
C ASP A 153 -8.60 10.31 11.34
N ILE A 154 -9.23 9.81 10.28
CA ILE A 154 -8.92 10.21 8.91
C ILE A 154 -9.14 11.72 8.78
N ASP A 155 -8.13 12.42 8.28
CA ASP A 155 -8.18 13.85 7.99
C ASP A 155 -9.17 14.12 6.83
N PRO A 156 -10.29 14.81 7.08
CA PRO A 156 -11.28 15.06 6.02
C PRO A 156 -10.80 16.02 4.93
N ASP A 157 -9.76 16.83 5.22
CA ASP A 157 -9.24 17.84 4.32
C ASP A 157 -8.05 17.34 3.48
N TYR A 158 -7.59 16.10 3.76
CA TYR A 158 -6.46 15.52 3.04
C TYR A 158 -6.83 14.21 2.37
N TYR A 159 -6.84 14.23 1.05
CA TYR A 159 -6.95 13.04 0.22
C TYR A 159 -6.41 13.29 -1.19
N ILE A 160 -5.97 12.20 -1.86
CA ILE A 160 -5.64 12.15 -3.28
C ILE A 160 -6.51 11.05 -3.88
N ARG A 161 -7.48 11.40 -4.72
CA ARG A 161 -8.35 10.45 -5.41
C ARG A 161 -7.82 10.21 -6.81
N LEU A 162 -7.44 9.00 -7.13
CA LEU A 162 -6.80 8.66 -8.41
C LEU A 162 -7.75 8.71 -9.60
N ASP A 163 -9.05 8.59 -9.37
CA ASP A 163 -10.10 8.76 -10.38
C ASP A 163 -10.39 10.24 -10.71
N LYS A 164 -9.84 11.19 -9.92
CA LYS A 164 -10.06 12.64 -10.07
C LYS A 164 -8.76 13.45 -10.16
N THR A 165 -7.67 12.93 -9.62
CA THR A 165 -6.36 13.56 -9.67
C THR A 165 -5.65 13.14 -10.95
N GLU A 166 -5.39 14.10 -11.84
CA GLU A 166 -4.64 13.84 -13.05
C GLU A 166 -3.22 13.38 -12.72
N VAL A 167 -2.82 12.27 -13.31
CA VAL A 167 -1.43 11.81 -13.26
C VAL A 167 -0.67 12.43 -14.42
N VAL A 168 0.14 13.43 -14.13
CA VAL A 168 0.86 14.20 -15.15
C VAL A 168 1.74 13.28 -15.99
N GLY A 169 1.57 13.31 -17.30
CA GLY A 169 2.31 12.48 -18.24
C GLY A 169 1.72 11.08 -18.47
N LEU A 170 0.61 10.73 -17.81
CA LEU A 170 -0.10 9.49 -18.06
C LEU A 170 -1.07 9.64 -19.25
N THR A 171 -0.99 8.76 -20.24
CA THR A 171 -1.82 8.83 -21.47
C THR A 171 -3.31 8.65 -21.18
N THR A 172 -3.65 7.86 -20.17
CA THR A 172 -5.04 7.64 -19.72
C THR A 172 -5.55 8.73 -18.79
N LYS A 173 -4.73 9.71 -18.46
CA LYS A 173 -5.01 10.84 -17.56
C LYS A 173 -5.18 10.44 -16.10
N TYR A 174 -5.93 9.37 -15.78
CA TYR A 174 -6.26 8.90 -14.45
C TYR A 174 -5.75 7.48 -14.21
N ALA A 175 -5.45 7.16 -12.97
CA ALA A 175 -5.07 5.82 -12.55
C ALA A 175 -6.21 5.15 -11.77
N ASN A 176 -6.23 3.82 -11.77
CA ASN A 176 -7.20 3.03 -11.02
C ASN A 176 -6.81 2.94 -9.53
N PHE A 177 -5.56 2.62 -9.25
CA PHE A 177 -5.01 2.50 -7.91
C PHE A 177 -3.48 2.56 -7.93
N LEU A 178 -2.84 2.62 -6.76
CA LEU A 178 -1.40 2.47 -6.60
C LEU A 178 -1.10 1.04 -6.16
N SER A 179 -0.36 0.30 -6.99
CA SER A 179 -0.09 -1.13 -6.75
C SER A 179 0.94 -1.35 -5.65
N THR A 180 1.97 -0.52 -5.60
CA THR A 180 3.02 -0.52 -4.57
C THR A 180 3.43 0.92 -4.33
N ILE A 181 3.71 1.27 -3.09
CA ILE A 181 4.13 2.62 -2.70
C ILE A 181 5.32 2.55 -1.75
N PHE A 182 6.26 3.46 -1.92
CA PHE A 182 7.43 3.64 -1.08
C PHE A 182 7.57 5.12 -0.72
N TYR A 183 7.48 5.44 0.56
CA TYR A 183 7.79 6.78 1.06
C TYR A 183 9.30 6.95 1.16
N ALA A 184 9.85 8.00 0.57
CA ALA A 184 11.29 8.28 0.63
C ALA A 184 11.62 9.26 1.75
N ASP A 185 11.25 10.53 1.56
CA ASP A 185 11.44 11.63 2.52
C ASP A 185 10.79 12.94 2.00
N ASN A 186 10.78 13.97 2.85
CA ASN A 186 10.37 15.34 2.46
C ASN A 186 9.00 15.45 1.78
N GLY A 187 8.08 14.53 2.07
CA GLY A 187 6.76 14.46 1.46
C GLY A 187 6.77 13.87 0.05
N LYS A 188 7.84 13.17 -0.36
CA LYS A 188 7.91 12.47 -1.64
C LYS A 188 7.72 10.97 -1.44
N ALA A 189 6.78 10.42 -2.19
CA ALA A 189 6.59 8.97 -2.31
C ALA A 189 6.73 8.55 -3.77
N TYR A 190 7.08 7.30 -3.96
CA TYR A 190 7.22 6.66 -5.27
C TYR A 190 6.28 5.48 -5.32
N ALA A 191 5.61 5.28 -6.45
CA ALA A 191 4.62 4.23 -6.56
C ALA A 191 4.56 3.65 -7.97
N TYR A 192 3.87 2.54 -8.11
CA TYR A 192 3.36 2.07 -9.38
C TYR A 192 1.88 2.43 -9.51
N ALA A 193 1.56 3.37 -10.40
CA ALA A 193 0.19 3.70 -10.76
C ALA A 193 -0.34 2.68 -11.78
N ASN A 194 -1.45 2.03 -11.43
CA ASN A 194 -2.13 1.10 -12.32
C ASN A 194 -3.14 1.85 -13.18
N SER A 195 -3.12 1.59 -14.49
CA SER A 195 -4.19 2.01 -15.39
C SER A 195 -4.39 0.96 -16.48
N PHE A 196 -5.60 0.43 -16.58
CA PHE A 196 -5.92 -0.62 -17.55
C PHE A 196 -5.77 -0.17 -19.01
N GLY A 197 -5.96 1.11 -19.28
CA GLY A 197 -5.78 1.67 -20.63
C GLY A 197 -4.33 1.80 -21.09
N LEU A 198 -3.34 1.46 -20.25
CA LEU A 198 -1.93 1.44 -20.66
C LEU A 198 -1.55 0.21 -21.48
N ASP A 199 -2.28 -0.90 -21.34
CA ASP A 199 -1.93 -2.12 -22.05
C ASP A 199 -2.20 -1.97 -23.54
N PRO A 200 -1.16 -2.01 -24.40
CA PRO A 200 -1.31 -1.84 -25.84
C PRO A 200 -2.06 -2.99 -26.50
N ASP A 201 -2.13 -4.15 -25.87
CA ASP A 201 -2.81 -5.35 -26.37
C ASP A 201 -4.23 -5.48 -25.81
N GLY A 202 -4.69 -4.46 -25.05
CA GLY A 202 -5.92 -4.48 -24.27
C GLY A 202 -5.81 -5.36 -23.01
N LEU A 203 -6.67 -5.12 -22.03
CA LEU A 203 -6.67 -5.87 -20.76
C LEU A 203 -7.24 -7.28 -20.96
N LYS A 204 -6.40 -8.20 -21.42
CA LYS A 204 -6.76 -9.63 -21.58
C LYS A 204 -6.66 -10.40 -20.28
N ASN A 205 -5.63 -10.16 -19.52
CA ASN A 205 -5.38 -10.78 -18.21
C ASN A 205 -4.76 -9.77 -17.25
N PRO A 206 -5.50 -9.27 -16.24
CA PRO A 206 -5.03 -8.23 -15.34
C PRO A 206 -3.82 -8.63 -14.51
N TYR A 207 -3.51 -9.93 -14.39
CA TYR A 207 -2.36 -10.42 -13.63
C TYR A 207 -1.02 -10.37 -14.39
N VAL A 208 -1.06 -10.20 -15.71
CA VAL A 208 0.15 -10.18 -16.56
C VAL A 208 0.17 -9.02 -17.56
N SER A 209 -0.92 -8.32 -17.74
CA SER A 209 -1.03 -7.16 -18.63
C SER A 209 -0.12 -6.01 -18.16
N LEU A 210 0.42 -5.24 -19.11
CA LEU A 210 1.29 -4.10 -18.86
C LEU A 210 0.46 -2.87 -18.45
N THR A 211 0.14 -2.77 -17.17
CA THR A 211 -0.80 -1.77 -16.65
C THR A 211 -0.22 -0.89 -15.56
N ASN A 212 1.05 -1.07 -15.18
CA ASN A 212 1.66 -0.36 -14.06
C ASN A 212 2.81 0.52 -14.54
N ILE A 213 2.77 1.81 -14.21
CA ILE A 213 3.82 2.77 -14.55
C ILE A 213 4.38 3.44 -13.29
N PRO A 214 5.71 3.58 -13.18
CA PRO A 214 6.32 4.29 -12.06
C PRO A 214 5.94 5.76 -12.03
N VAL A 215 5.56 6.23 -10.85
CA VAL A 215 5.18 7.62 -10.59
C VAL A 215 5.89 8.17 -9.36
N VAL A 216 6.09 9.48 -9.34
CA VAL A 216 6.42 10.24 -8.13
C VAL A 216 5.15 10.95 -7.63
N ILE A 217 4.98 10.95 -6.32
CA ILE A 217 3.87 11.58 -5.62
C ILE A 217 4.44 12.68 -4.73
N ASP A 218 3.94 13.89 -4.88
CA ASP A 218 4.14 14.97 -3.92
C ASP A 218 2.96 15.00 -2.96
N LEU A 219 3.17 14.51 -1.75
CA LEU A 219 2.13 14.45 -0.73
C LEU A 219 1.71 15.84 -0.25
N LYS A 220 2.62 16.82 -0.27
CA LYS A 220 2.34 18.20 0.17
C LYS A 220 1.48 18.95 -0.87
N GLN A 221 1.81 18.79 -2.15
CA GLN A 221 1.09 19.41 -3.26
C GLN A 221 -0.08 18.58 -3.77
N LYS A 222 -0.23 17.34 -3.28
CA LYS A 222 -1.25 16.36 -3.72
C LYS A 222 -1.20 16.09 -5.24
N THR A 223 0.01 16.01 -5.81
CA THR A 223 0.23 15.77 -7.23
C THR A 223 0.87 14.41 -7.49
N VAL A 224 0.57 13.84 -8.64
CA VAL A 224 1.11 12.56 -9.11
C VAL A 224 1.64 12.75 -10.53
N ALA A 225 2.86 12.29 -10.81
CA ALA A 225 3.48 12.43 -12.12
C ALA A 225 4.24 11.16 -12.53
N VAL A 226 4.16 10.80 -13.80
CA VAL A 226 4.93 9.68 -14.39
C VAL A 226 6.43 10.00 -14.34
N ILE A 227 7.23 9.03 -13.97
CA ILE A 227 8.69 9.10 -14.07
C ILE A 227 9.09 8.85 -15.53
N LYS A 228 9.50 9.92 -16.22
CA LYS A 228 9.89 9.83 -17.64
C LYS A 228 11.07 8.89 -17.82
N GLY A 229 11.03 8.09 -18.88
CA GLY A 229 12.08 7.11 -19.20
C GLY A 229 11.88 5.72 -18.58
N MET A 230 10.89 5.59 -17.68
CA MET A 230 10.48 4.29 -17.17
C MET A 230 9.49 3.59 -18.10
N GLU A 231 9.63 2.27 -18.19
CA GLU A 231 8.71 1.42 -18.98
C GLU A 231 7.51 0.98 -18.17
N ILE A 232 6.41 0.67 -18.86
CA ILE A 232 5.21 0.08 -18.26
C ILE A 232 5.52 -1.36 -17.85
N SER A 233 5.22 -1.72 -16.61
CA SER A 233 5.44 -3.05 -16.04
C SER A 233 4.13 -3.85 -15.92
N ASN A 234 4.24 -5.17 -15.87
CA ASN A 234 3.16 -6.01 -15.39
C ASN A 234 3.00 -5.88 -13.85
N PRO A 235 1.87 -6.33 -13.25
CA PRO A 235 1.62 -6.15 -11.82
C PRO A 235 2.45 -7.05 -10.90
N GLN A 236 3.30 -7.93 -11.42
CA GLN A 236 4.17 -8.80 -10.63
C GLN A 236 5.60 -8.24 -10.50
N GLY A 237 6.04 -7.41 -11.45
CA GLY A 237 7.36 -6.75 -11.41
C GLY A 237 7.22 -5.31 -10.95
N ILE A 238 6.92 -5.07 -9.69
CA ILE A 238 6.59 -3.75 -9.13
C ILE A 238 7.29 -3.46 -7.81
N ALA A 239 8.46 -4.04 -7.56
CA ALA A 239 9.26 -3.71 -6.39
C ALA A 239 9.65 -2.23 -6.39
N ILE A 240 9.66 -1.60 -5.23
CA ILE A 240 10.22 -0.26 -5.04
C ILE A 240 11.05 -0.26 -3.74
N GLY A 241 12.16 0.45 -3.76
CA GLY A 241 12.97 0.68 -2.58
C GLY A 241 14.01 1.77 -2.82
N ARG A 242 14.88 1.98 -1.86
CA ARG A 242 15.95 2.96 -1.93
C ARG A 242 17.31 2.29 -1.76
N HIS A 243 18.27 2.72 -2.53
CA HIS A 243 19.68 2.43 -2.34
C HIS A 243 20.47 3.72 -2.44
N LYS A 244 21.05 4.17 -1.32
CA LYS A 244 21.70 5.49 -1.20
C LYS A 244 20.72 6.62 -1.59
N ASN A 245 21.10 7.44 -2.57
CA ASN A 245 20.28 8.53 -3.11
C ASN A 245 19.38 8.10 -4.30
N LEU A 246 19.39 6.84 -4.67
CA LEU A 246 18.62 6.33 -5.81
C LEU A 246 17.37 5.59 -5.37
N ILE A 247 16.29 5.81 -6.10
CA ILE A 247 15.08 4.98 -5.99
C ILE A 247 15.23 3.83 -6.97
N VAL A 248 15.00 2.62 -6.48
CA VAL A 248 15.11 1.38 -7.26
C VAL A 248 13.72 0.87 -7.57
N PHE A 249 13.46 0.60 -8.84
CA PHE A 249 12.21 0.04 -9.34
C PHE A 249 12.44 -1.33 -9.96
N GLY A 250 11.73 -2.35 -9.50
CA GLY A 250 11.62 -3.61 -10.22
C GLY A 250 10.61 -3.44 -11.36
N SER A 251 10.97 -3.84 -12.57
CA SER A 251 10.07 -3.75 -13.73
C SER A 251 10.13 -5.02 -14.57
N ALA A 252 8.97 -5.58 -14.85
CA ALA A 252 8.80 -6.66 -15.82
C ALA A 252 8.06 -6.11 -17.03
N ASN A 253 8.83 -5.67 -18.00
CA ASN A 253 8.37 -4.92 -19.17
C ASN A 253 8.75 -5.60 -20.50
N LYS A 254 8.32 -5.03 -21.62
CA LYS A 254 8.59 -5.61 -22.96
C LYS A 254 10.08 -5.65 -23.35
N LYS A 255 10.93 -4.81 -22.74
CA LYS A 255 12.37 -4.75 -23.09
C LYS A 255 13.19 -5.72 -22.26
N ALA A 256 13.04 -5.67 -20.93
CA ALA A 256 13.79 -6.53 -20.02
C ALA A 256 13.17 -6.54 -18.62
N ASN A 257 13.15 -7.72 -18.00
CA ASN A 257 12.84 -7.83 -16.58
C ASN A 257 14.08 -7.48 -15.76
N GLY A 258 13.92 -6.60 -14.78
CA GLY A 258 15.07 -6.22 -13.94
C GLY A 258 14.79 -5.04 -13.03
N PHE A 259 15.86 -4.59 -12.39
CA PHE A 259 15.83 -3.42 -11.51
C PHE A 259 16.41 -2.22 -12.25
N TYR A 260 15.67 -1.11 -12.19
CA TYR A 260 15.99 0.18 -12.78
C TYR A 260 16.21 1.18 -11.65
N THR A 261 17.11 2.14 -11.84
CA THR A 261 17.33 3.21 -10.86
C THR A 261 16.81 4.54 -11.38
N TYR A 262 16.28 5.32 -10.49
CA TYR A 262 15.88 6.70 -10.72
C TYR A 262 16.59 7.61 -9.72
N ASN A 263 17.26 8.64 -10.23
CA ASN A 263 17.87 9.66 -9.40
C ASN A 263 16.87 10.82 -9.21
N PRO A 264 16.40 11.10 -7.99
CA PRO A 264 15.42 12.19 -7.74
C PRO A 264 15.95 13.58 -8.06
N ASP A 265 17.26 13.81 -7.97
CA ASP A 265 17.88 15.12 -8.18
C ASP A 265 18.04 15.42 -9.67
N THR A 266 18.66 14.49 -10.42
CA THR A 266 18.93 14.65 -11.86
C THR A 266 17.75 14.26 -12.74
N LYS A 267 16.76 13.53 -12.20
CA LYS A 267 15.63 12.93 -12.93
C LYS A 267 16.05 11.85 -13.94
N GLU A 268 17.26 11.35 -13.84
CA GLU A 268 17.80 10.34 -14.73
C GLU A 268 17.29 8.94 -14.34
N VAL A 269 16.94 8.15 -15.36
CA VAL A 269 16.59 6.74 -15.26
C VAL A 269 17.69 5.92 -15.91
N VAL A 270 18.19 4.91 -15.20
CA VAL A 270 19.21 3.98 -15.72
C VAL A 270 18.72 2.55 -15.53
N GLY A 271 18.88 1.72 -16.57
CA GLY A 271 18.61 0.30 -16.37
C GLY A 271 18.19 -0.51 -17.60
N PRO A 272 18.05 -1.83 -17.37
CA PRO A 272 18.15 -2.48 -16.06
C PRO A 272 19.59 -2.54 -15.54
N VAL A 273 19.84 -2.13 -14.30
CA VAL A 273 21.13 -2.25 -13.62
C VAL A 273 21.38 -3.66 -13.09
N VAL A 274 20.30 -4.39 -12.84
CA VAL A 274 20.31 -5.83 -12.57
C VAL A 274 19.19 -6.45 -13.39
N GLN A 275 19.54 -7.36 -14.28
CA GLN A 275 18.57 -8.11 -15.08
C GLN A 275 18.22 -9.42 -14.39
N VAL A 276 16.94 -9.81 -14.43
CA VAL A 276 16.43 -11.04 -13.83
C VAL A 276 15.60 -11.83 -14.84
N LYS A 277 15.51 -13.16 -14.66
CA LYS A 277 14.69 -14.02 -15.54
C LYS A 277 13.20 -13.96 -15.19
N GLY A 278 12.87 -13.68 -13.91
CA GLY A 278 11.49 -13.62 -13.40
C GLY A 278 11.01 -12.19 -13.20
N ASN A 279 9.93 -12.05 -12.43
CA ASN A 279 9.38 -10.75 -12.06
C ASN A 279 10.13 -10.18 -10.84
N PRO A 280 10.70 -8.97 -10.92
CA PRO A 280 11.35 -8.33 -9.77
C PRO A 280 10.28 -7.75 -8.82
N SER A 281 9.76 -8.59 -7.92
CA SER A 281 8.63 -8.29 -7.04
C SER A 281 9.01 -7.76 -5.66
N PHE A 282 10.29 -7.88 -5.28
CA PHE A 282 10.79 -7.44 -3.98
C PHE A 282 12.20 -6.85 -4.11
N PHE A 283 12.47 -5.80 -3.33
CA PHE A 283 13.81 -5.20 -3.22
C PHE A 283 14.07 -4.81 -1.76
N HIS A 284 15.25 -5.13 -1.28
CA HIS A 284 15.74 -4.65 0.00
C HIS A 284 17.22 -4.29 -0.11
N SER A 285 17.59 -3.12 0.40
CA SER A 285 18.97 -2.65 0.46
C SER A 285 19.50 -2.80 1.88
N PHE A 286 20.62 -3.48 2.01
CA PHE A 286 21.38 -3.51 3.27
C PHE A 286 22.42 -2.39 3.23
N GLU A 287 22.25 -1.39 4.06
CA GLU A 287 23.28 -0.39 4.30
C GLU A 287 24.22 -0.90 5.41
N LYS A 288 25.54 -0.78 5.15
CA LYS A 288 26.55 -1.11 6.15
C LYS A 288 26.80 0.09 7.05
#